data_8b1894ba28e7ae7d3a9743df49aba2f0
#
_entry.id   8b1894ba28e7ae7d3a9743df49aba2f0
#
_cell.length_a   1.000
_cell.length_b   1.000
_cell.length_c   1.000
_cell.angle_alpha   90.00
_cell.angle_beta   90.00
_cell.angle_gamma   90.00
#
_symmetry.space_group_name_H-M   'P 1'
#
loop_
_entity.id
_entity.type
_entity.pdbx_description
1 polymer ?
#
loop_
_entity_poly.entity_id
_entity_poly.type
_entity_poly.pdbx_seq_one_letter_code
_entity_poly.pdbx_strand_id
1 'polypeptide(L)'
;MGSLTRKCGLLTVALLIMGAVMASDKTLLTAVSDGELARVQQLISEGADLNVQALDGSSALLLATRSNQIEIARALIQAGADVNQKNLMRDSPYLLAGASGRNEILQMTLAHGADLQSTNRYGGTALIPACERGHVETVRLLIAAGVDLNHVNRLGWTCLMEAIVLSDGGPAHQQIITQLINAGADLNLPDSDGHTPLQQAQQRGQGATAQLLRDAGAH
;
A
#
# COMPACT_ATOMS: atom_id res chain seq x y z
N MET A 1 -55.67 5.49 -21.51
CA MET A 1 -54.46 5.93 -22.22
C MET A 1 -53.41 6.66 -21.33
N GLY A 2 -53.34 6.37 -20.03
CA GLY A 2 -52.49 7.13 -19.08
C GLY A 2 -51.32 6.35 -18.47
N SER A 3 -51.08 5.08 -18.87
CA SER A 3 -50.06 4.20 -18.19
C SER A 3 -48.73 4.02 -18.96
N LEU A 4 -48.73 4.18 -20.28
CA LEU A 4 -47.53 4.00 -21.11
C LEU A 4 -46.55 5.20 -21.06
N THR A 5 -47.04 6.42 -20.93
CA THR A 5 -46.24 7.65 -20.92
C THR A 5 -45.43 7.81 -19.62
N ARG A 6 -45.94 7.31 -18.46
CA ARG A 6 -45.20 7.37 -17.18
C ARG A 6 -44.02 6.37 -17.10
N LYS A 7 -44.14 5.22 -17.75
CA LYS A 7 -43.05 4.23 -17.77
C LYS A 7 -41.87 4.63 -18.67
N CYS A 8 -42.17 5.33 -19.78
CA CYS A 8 -41.15 5.83 -20.70
C CYS A 8 -40.32 6.98 -20.08
N GLY A 9 -40.94 7.87 -19.30
CA GLY A 9 -40.27 8.97 -18.63
C GLY A 9 -39.29 8.49 -17.51
N LEU A 10 -39.67 7.45 -16.76
CA LEU A 10 -38.80 6.88 -15.71
C LEU A 10 -37.60 6.13 -16.28
N LEU A 11 -37.75 5.45 -17.42
CA LEU A 11 -36.62 4.77 -18.09
C LEU A 11 -35.61 5.76 -18.68
N THR A 12 -36.09 6.87 -19.28
CA THR A 12 -35.24 7.91 -19.86
C THR A 12 -34.48 8.70 -18.79
N VAL A 13 -35.09 8.98 -17.65
CA VAL A 13 -34.43 9.62 -16.51
C VAL A 13 -33.40 8.71 -15.90
N ALA A 14 -33.68 7.42 -15.72
CA ALA A 14 -32.72 6.43 -15.21
C ALA A 14 -31.50 6.24 -16.15
N LEU A 15 -31.72 6.22 -17.48
CA LEU A 15 -30.62 6.14 -18.45
C LEU A 15 -29.76 7.41 -18.47
N LEU A 16 -30.39 8.59 -18.34
CA LEU A 16 -29.66 9.86 -18.25
C LEU A 16 -28.84 9.99 -16.98
N ILE A 17 -29.36 9.52 -15.84
CA ILE A 17 -28.63 9.52 -14.57
C ILE A 17 -27.47 8.50 -14.64
N MET A 18 -27.68 7.29 -15.15
CA MET A 18 -26.61 6.31 -15.36
C MET A 18 -25.52 6.83 -16.32
N GLY A 19 -25.90 7.47 -17.41
CA GLY A 19 -24.95 8.07 -18.35
C GLY A 19 -24.12 9.20 -17.75
N ALA A 20 -24.72 10.01 -16.90
CA ALA A 20 -24.03 11.09 -16.20
C ALA A 20 -23.05 10.56 -15.13
N VAL A 21 -23.42 9.52 -14.38
CA VAL A 21 -22.55 8.87 -13.39
C VAL A 21 -21.33 8.24 -14.08
N MET A 22 -21.55 7.47 -15.16
CA MET A 22 -20.44 6.83 -15.90
C MET A 22 -19.49 7.85 -16.57
N ALA A 23 -20.00 9.04 -16.97
CA ALA A 23 -19.16 10.11 -17.50
C ALA A 23 -18.37 10.82 -16.39
N SER A 24 -18.95 10.97 -15.21
CA SER A 24 -18.35 11.55 -14.02
C SER A 24 -17.18 10.68 -13.51
N ASP A 25 -17.34 9.36 -13.52
CA ASP A 25 -16.33 8.41 -13.02
C ASP A 25 -15.06 8.42 -13.90
N LYS A 26 -15.19 8.44 -15.21
CA LYS A 26 -14.05 8.61 -16.13
C LYS A 26 -13.34 9.94 -15.94
N THR A 27 -14.11 10.99 -15.63
CA THR A 27 -13.53 12.32 -15.37
C THR A 27 -12.81 12.38 -14.04
N LEU A 28 -13.19 11.58 -13.01
CA LEU A 28 -12.46 11.51 -11.74
C LEU A 28 -11.06 10.92 -11.95
N LEU A 29 -10.94 9.78 -12.64
CA LEU A 29 -9.64 9.18 -12.94
C LEU A 29 -8.73 10.11 -13.73
N THR A 30 -9.30 10.85 -14.71
CA THR A 30 -8.57 11.83 -15.51
C THR A 30 -8.10 13.00 -14.64
N ALA A 31 -8.98 13.60 -13.85
CA ALA A 31 -8.65 14.73 -12.97
C ALA A 31 -7.54 14.36 -11.96
N VAL A 32 -7.56 13.13 -11.43
CA VAL A 32 -6.49 12.61 -10.57
C VAL A 32 -5.19 12.43 -11.35
N SER A 33 -5.23 11.85 -12.54
CA SER A 33 -4.04 11.65 -13.38
C SER A 33 -3.38 12.99 -13.75
N ASP A 34 -4.18 14.03 -13.99
CA ASP A 34 -3.73 15.37 -14.34
C ASP A 34 -3.34 16.23 -13.11
N GLY A 35 -3.61 15.73 -11.90
CA GLY A 35 -3.27 16.41 -10.64
C GLY A 35 -4.20 17.60 -10.32
N GLU A 36 -5.42 17.62 -10.86
CA GLU A 36 -6.37 18.72 -10.76
C GLU A 36 -7.19 18.65 -9.45
N LEU A 37 -6.59 19.01 -8.31
CA LEU A 37 -7.23 18.93 -6.99
C LEU A 37 -8.62 19.58 -6.95
N ALA A 38 -8.76 20.79 -7.49
CA ALA A 38 -10.05 21.49 -7.47
C ALA A 38 -11.14 20.73 -8.24
N ARG A 39 -10.78 20.10 -9.37
CA ARG A 39 -11.71 19.27 -10.15
C ARG A 39 -12.06 17.98 -9.42
N VAL A 40 -11.09 17.34 -8.76
CA VAL A 40 -11.35 16.17 -7.91
C VAL A 40 -12.33 16.50 -6.79
N GLN A 41 -12.13 17.60 -6.07
CA GLN A 41 -13.03 18.06 -5.01
C GLN A 41 -14.44 18.35 -5.52
N GLN A 42 -14.56 18.99 -6.69
CA GLN A 42 -15.84 19.23 -7.35
C GLN A 42 -16.55 17.91 -7.65
N LEU A 43 -15.88 16.94 -8.27
CA LEU A 43 -16.45 15.64 -8.62
C LEU A 43 -16.88 14.84 -7.38
N ILE A 44 -16.09 14.90 -6.28
CA ILE A 44 -16.48 14.33 -4.98
C ILE A 44 -17.81 14.96 -4.52
N SER A 45 -17.94 16.28 -4.57
CA SER A 45 -19.16 16.99 -4.15
C SER A 45 -20.38 16.70 -5.05
N GLU A 46 -20.14 16.36 -6.31
CA GLU A 46 -21.15 15.94 -7.29
C GLU A 46 -21.56 14.45 -7.11
N GLY A 47 -20.93 13.71 -6.20
CA GLY A 47 -21.23 12.31 -5.88
C GLY A 47 -20.64 11.29 -6.85
N ALA A 48 -19.47 11.58 -7.45
CA ALA A 48 -18.74 10.61 -8.27
C ALA A 48 -18.42 9.34 -7.47
N ASP A 49 -18.44 8.17 -8.14
CA ASP A 49 -17.96 6.92 -7.52
C ASP A 49 -16.44 6.98 -7.28
N LEU A 50 -16.06 7.00 -6.00
CA LEU A 50 -14.66 7.12 -5.58
C LEU A 50 -13.86 5.82 -5.83
N ASN A 51 -14.57 4.70 -5.99
CA ASN A 51 -13.99 3.37 -6.17
C ASN A 51 -14.02 2.90 -7.63
N VAL A 52 -14.35 3.81 -8.55
CA VAL A 52 -14.24 3.55 -10.00
C VAL A 52 -12.82 3.11 -10.35
N GLN A 53 -12.70 2.14 -11.25
CA GLN A 53 -11.41 1.58 -11.65
C GLN A 53 -11.09 1.89 -13.12
N ALA A 54 -9.82 2.17 -13.38
CA ALA A 54 -9.23 2.19 -14.71
C ALA A 54 -9.15 0.77 -15.30
N LEU A 55 -8.71 0.65 -16.56
CA LEU A 55 -8.59 -0.64 -17.26
C LEU A 55 -7.62 -1.62 -16.57
N ASP A 56 -6.60 -1.12 -15.87
CA ASP A 56 -5.66 -1.91 -15.07
C ASP A 56 -6.18 -2.24 -13.66
N GLY A 57 -7.42 -1.88 -13.36
CA GLY A 57 -8.05 -2.02 -12.05
C GLY A 57 -7.63 -0.97 -11.02
N SER A 58 -6.81 0.03 -11.40
CA SER A 58 -6.38 1.08 -10.47
C SER A 58 -7.54 2.02 -10.14
N SER A 59 -7.79 2.24 -8.83
CA SER A 59 -8.72 3.26 -8.35
C SER A 59 -8.11 4.65 -8.42
N ALA A 60 -8.95 5.69 -8.32
CA ALA A 60 -8.52 7.08 -8.24
C ALA A 60 -7.49 7.28 -7.09
N LEU A 61 -7.74 6.70 -5.91
CA LEU A 61 -6.82 6.77 -4.77
C LEU A 61 -5.50 6.05 -5.04
N LEU A 62 -5.51 4.90 -5.74
CA LEU A 62 -4.28 4.21 -6.10
C LEU A 62 -3.44 5.02 -7.10
N LEU A 63 -4.06 5.71 -8.06
CA LEU A 63 -3.38 6.62 -8.98
C LEU A 63 -2.75 7.80 -8.22
N ALA A 64 -3.49 8.44 -7.32
CA ALA A 64 -2.99 9.52 -6.47
C ALA A 64 -1.80 9.07 -5.60
N THR A 65 -1.88 7.86 -5.04
CA THR A 65 -0.79 7.26 -4.23
C THR A 65 0.46 7.01 -5.08
N ARG A 66 0.31 6.48 -6.28
CA ARG A 66 1.42 6.22 -7.21
C ARG A 66 2.18 7.50 -7.56
N SER A 67 1.46 8.58 -7.83
CA SER A 67 2.02 9.88 -8.15
C SER A 67 2.36 10.74 -6.94
N ASN A 68 2.19 10.22 -5.72
CA ASN A 68 2.40 10.93 -4.45
C ASN A 68 1.62 12.26 -4.35
N GLN A 69 0.40 12.29 -4.86
CA GLN A 69 -0.48 13.47 -4.81
C GLN A 69 -1.20 13.52 -3.45
N ILE A 70 -0.50 14.04 -2.44
CA ILE A 70 -0.92 13.95 -1.04
C ILE A 70 -2.31 14.57 -0.81
N GLU A 71 -2.55 15.79 -1.34
CA GLU A 71 -3.82 16.51 -1.12
C GLU A 71 -4.99 15.84 -1.85
N ILE A 72 -4.75 15.28 -3.04
CA ILE A 72 -5.77 14.51 -3.76
C ILE A 72 -6.09 13.21 -3.01
N ALA A 73 -5.04 12.48 -2.54
CA ALA A 73 -5.24 11.29 -1.73
C ALA A 73 -6.02 11.61 -0.45
N ARG A 74 -5.70 12.72 0.22
CA ARG A 74 -6.42 13.20 1.39
C ARG A 74 -7.90 13.44 1.10
N ALA A 75 -8.20 14.17 0.03
CA ALA A 75 -9.59 14.48 -0.36
C ALA A 75 -10.39 13.19 -0.64
N LEU A 76 -9.79 12.25 -1.38
CA LEU A 76 -10.42 10.96 -1.70
C LEU A 76 -10.65 10.10 -0.44
N ILE A 77 -9.64 9.97 0.44
CA ILE A 77 -9.75 9.19 1.68
C ILE A 77 -10.80 9.78 2.63
N GLN A 78 -10.81 11.10 2.81
CA GLN A 78 -11.80 11.78 3.66
C GLN A 78 -13.22 11.64 3.12
N ALA A 79 -13.37 11.53 1.80
CA ALA A 79 -14.66 11.29 1.16
C ALA A 79 -15.08 9.80 1.19
N GLY A 80 -14.25 8.88 1.69
CA GLY A 80 -14.57 7.47 1.88
C GLY A 80 -14.08 6.54 0.76
N ALA A 81 -13.08 6.95 -0.04
CA ALA A 81 -12.44 6.04 -0.98
C ALA A 81 -11.82 4.82 -0.28
N ASP A 82 -11.98 3.63 -0.85
CA ASP A 82 -11.46 2.39 -0.29
C ASP A 82 -9.92 2.31 -0.38
N VAL A 83 -9.27 2.34 0.78
CA VAL A 83 -7.81 2.26 0.90
C VAL A 83 -7.25 0.87 0.62
N ASN A 84 -8.13 -0.15 0.55
CA ASN A 84 -7.77 -1.56 0.37
C ASN A 84 -8.08 -2.09 -1.04
N GLN A 85 -8.75 -1.29 -1.90
CA GLN A 85 -9.15 -1.72 -3.23
C GLN A 85 -7.92 -2.06 -4.08
N LYS A 86 -7.83 -3.33 -4.50
CA LYS A 86 -6.69 -3.83 -5.29
C LYS A 86 -6.92 -3.71 -6.79
N ASN A 87 -5.86 -3.34 -7.50
CA ASN A 87 -5.80 -3.42 -8.96
C ASN A 87 -5.46 -4.85 -9.44
N LEU A 88 -5.33 -5.04 -10.76
CA LEU A 88 -4.98 -6.34 -11.37
C LEU A 88 -3.58 -6.83 -10.95
N MET A 89 -2.69 -5.92 -10.55
CA MET A 89 -1.37 -6.25 -10.01
C MET A 89 -1.38 -6.56 -8.52
N ARG A 90 -2.58 -6.59 -7.87
CA ARG A 90 -2.78 -6.78 -6.45
C ARG A 90 -2.17 -5.67 -5.57
N ASP A 91 -1.92 -4.49 -6.14
CA ASP A 91 -1.54 -3.29 -5.39
C ASP A 91 -2.80 -2.58 -4.91
N SER A 92 -2.85 -2.16 -3.64
CA SER A 92 -3.85 -1.24 -3.10
C SER A 92 -3.18 0.08 -2.71
N PRO A 93 -3.94 1.17 -2.47
CA PRO A 93 -3.38 2.41 -1.96
C PRO A 93 -2.50 2.20 -0.71
N TYR A 94 -2.98 1.41 0.27
CA TYR A 94 -2.23 1.07 1.47
C TYR A 94 -0.92 0.32 1.15
N LEU A 95 -0.99 -0.78 0.38
CA LEU A 95 0.19 -1.58 0.05
C LEU A 95 1.22 -0.76 -0.74
N LEU A 96 0.76 0.04 -1.70
CA LEU A 96 1.66 0.87 -2.51
C LEU A 96 2.29 2.00 -1.69
N ALA A 97 1.53 2.63 -0.78
CA ALA A 97 2.06 3.67 0.10
C ALA A 97 3.20 3.14 0.97
N GLY A 98 3.03 1.95 1.57
CA GLY A 98 4.09 1.27 2.32
C GLY A 98 5.28 0.90 1.45
N ALA A 99 5.05 0.23 0.33
CA ALA A 99 6.11 -0.21 -0.58
C ALA A 99 6.93 0.95 -1.19
N SER A 100 6.37 2.16 -1.29
CA SER A 100 7.00 3.30 -1.95
C SER A 100 7.42 4.41 -0.99
N GLY A 101 7.34 4.20 0.33
CA GLY A 101 7.74 5.19 1.32
C GLY A 101 6.85 6.46 1.32
N ARG A 102 5.58 6.35 0.93
CA ARG A 102 4.64 7.48 0.88
C ARG A 102 4.02 7.70 2.26
N ASN A 103 4.82 8.17 3.20
CA ASN A 103 4.50 8.14 4.63
C ASN A 103 3.22 8.89 4.99
N GLU A 104 2.95 10.06 4.40
CA GLU A 104 1.73 10.82 4.67
C GLU A 104 0.49 10.08 4.18
N ILE A 105 0.55 9.50 2.97
CA ILE A 105 -0.56 8.70 2.44
C ILE A 105 -0.71 7.41 3.25
N LEU A 106 0.39 6.76 3.64
CA LEU A 106 0.36 5.58 4.50
C LEU A 106 -0.35 5.86 5.82
N GLN A 107 0.00 6.95 6.50
CA GLN A 107 -0.67 7.34 7.76
C GLN A 107 -2.17 7.55 7.56
N MET A 108 -2.56 8.20 6.45
CA MET A 108 -3.98 8.38 6.14
C MET A 108 -4.68 7.04 5.88
N THR A 109 -4.07 6.11 5.13
CA THR A 109 -4.67 4.78 4.89
C THR A 109 -4.78 3.98 6.18
N LEU A 110 -3.77 4.00 7.05
CA LEU A 110 -3.80 3.35 8.37
C LEU A 110 -4.93 3.90 9.24
N ALA A 111 -5.14 5.22 9.25
CA ALA A 111 -6.21 5.86 10.01
C ALA A 111 -7.63 5.56 9.45
N HIS A 112 -7.74 5.07 8.22
CA HIS A 112 -9.01 4.81 7.53
C HIS A 112 -9.22 3.32 7.19
N GLY A 113 -8.76 2.42 8.07
CA GLY A 113 -9.10 1.00 7.99
C GLY A 113 -8.28 0.19 7.01
N ALA A 114 -6.99 0.50 6.85
CA ALA A 114 -6.08 -0.36 6.10
C ALA A 114 -6.05 -1.79 6.66
N ASP A 115 -6.20 -2.78 5.77
CA ASP A 115 -6.07 -4.20 6.12
C ASP A 115 -4.58 -4.57 6.23
N LEU A 116 -4.10 -4.67 7.48
CA LEU A 116 -2.70 -4.95 7.78
C LEU A 116 -2.25 -6.35 7.34
N GLN A 117 -3.18 -7.28 7.13
CA GLN A 117 -2.91 -8.63 6.63
C GLN A 117 -2.92 -8.71 5.10
N SER A 118 -3.33 -7.62 4.44
CA SER A 118 -3.35 -7.56 2.99
C SER A 118 -1.97 -7.77 2.39
N THR A 119 -1.90 -8.56 1.31
CA THR A 119 -0.63 -8.89 0.64
C THR A 119 -0.63 -8.48 -0.83
N ASN A 120 0.54 -8.11 -1.34
CA ASN A 120 0.80 -7.84 -2.75
C ASN A 120 0.89 -9.14 -3.59
N ARG A 121 1.25 -9.03 -4.88
CA ARG A 121 1.42 -10.16 -5.80
C ARG A 121 2.50 -11.17 -5.39
N TYR A 122 3.46 -10.75 -4.57
CA TYR A 122 4.54 -11.61 -4.04
C TYR A 122 4.19 -12.22 -2.69
N GLY A 123 3.00 -11.97 -2.17
CA GLY A 123 2.56 -12.47 -0.86
C GLY A 123 3.12 -11.65 0.31
N GLY A 124 3.79 -10.54 0.06
CA GLY A 124 4.32 -9.66 1.10
C GLY A 124 3.29 -8.63 1.57
N THR A 125 3.26 -8.37 2.88
CA THR A 125 2.55 -7.23 3.47
C THR A 125 3.20 -5.90 3.06
N ALA A 126 2.64 -4.76 3.45
CA ALA A 126 3.26 -3.45 3.18
C ALA A 126 4.66 -3.30 3.82
N LEU A 127 4.95 -4.04 4.89
CA LEU A 127 6.20 -3.98 5.64
C LEU A 127 7.39 -4.55 4.84
N ILE A 128 7.18 -5.68 4.16
CA ILE A 128 8.27 -6.40 3.47
C ILE A 128 8.97 -5.53 2.42
N PRO A 129 8.28 -4.94 1.40
CA PRO A 129 8.95 -4.08 0.43
C PRO A 129 9.46 -2.75 1.02
N ALA A 130 8.93 -2.29 2.16
CA ALA A 130 9.49 -1.16 2.86
C ALA A 130 10.87 -1.48 3.45
N CYS A 131 11.06 -2.72 3.95
CA CYS A 131 12.34 -3.22 4.44
C CYS A 131 13.36 -3.40 3.30
N GLU A 132 12.96 -4.03 2.19
CA GLU A 132 13.77 -4.16 0.98
C GLU A 132 14.37 -2.81 0.55
N ARG A 133 13.54 -1.76 0.51
CA ARG A 133 13.90 -0.46 -0.05
C ARG A 133 14.52 0.52 0.94
N GLY A 134 14.73 0.11 2.17
CA GLY A 134 15.35 0.97 3.17
C GLY A 134 14.47 2.13 3.65
N HIS A 135 13.14 2.00 3.59
CA HIS A 135 12.21 3.05 4.01
C HIS A 135 12.04 3.08 5.53
N VAL A 136 13.04 3.59 6.24
CA VAL A 136 13.15 3.57 7.72
C VAL A 136 11.90 4.10 8.42
N GLU A 137 11.38 5.25 8.00
CA GLU A 137 10.20 5.86 8.62
C GLU A 137 8.92 5.06 8.33
N THR A 138 8.79 4.52 7.11
CA THR A 138 7.67 3.65 6.75
C THR A 138 7.63 2.40 7.63
N VAL A 139 8.80 1.77 7.86
CA VAL A 139 8.93 0.60 8.74
C VAL A 139 8.49 0.95 10.15
N ARG A 140 8.94 2.10 10.69
CA ARG A 140 8.52 2.59 12.01
C ARG A 140 7.00 2.75 12.11
N LEU A 141 6.37 3.33 11.08
CA LEU A 141 4.92 3.52 11.05
C LEU A 141 4.15 2.20 11.00
N LEU A 142 4.62 1.24 10.20
CA LEU A 142 3.99 -0.08 10.07
C LEU A 142 4.15 -0.94 11.33
N ILE A 143 5.32 -0.88 11.98
CA ILE A 143 5.54 -1.51 13.31
C ILE A 143 4.55 -0.93 14.33
N ALA A 144 4.45 0.40 14.40
CA ALA A 144 3.54 1.08 15.32
C ALA A 144 2.05 0.75 15.06
N ALA A 145 1.70 0.46 13.81
CA ALA A 145 0.36 0.02 13.42
C ALA A 145 0.07 -1.45 13.77
N GLY A 146 1.08 -2.25 14.15
CA GLY A 146 0.91 -3.66 14.53
C GLY A 146 0.91 -4.63 13.33
N VAL A 147 1.58 -4.29 12.24
CA VAL A 147 1.78 -5.25 11.13
C VAL A 147 2.62 -6.43 11.62
N ASP A 148 2.26 -7.65 11.20
CA ASP A 148 3.01 -8.87 11.54
C ASP A 148 4.45 -8.79 11.03
N LEU A 149 5.41 -8.77 11.99
CA LEU A 149 6.84 -8.65 11.72
C LEU A 149 7.43 -9.94 11.13
N ASN A 150 6.77 -11.06 11.42
CA ASN A 150 7.24 -12.41 11.07
C ASN A 150 6.51 -12.98 9.85
N HIS A 151 5.68 -12.16 9.19
CA HIS A 151 5.01 -12.56 7.95
C HIS A 151 6.04 -13.00 6.91
N VAL A 152 5.82 -14.18 6.31
CA VAL A 152 6.70 -14.76 5.29
C VAL A 152 6.02 -14.62 3.91
N ASN A 153 6.72 -14.05 2.96
CA ASN A 153 6.25 -13.93 1.58
C ASN A 153 6.44 -15.23 0.76
N ARG A 154 6.08 -15.21 -0.51
CA ARG A 154 6.19 -16.39 -1.39
C ARG A 154 7.63 -16.81 -1.71
N LEU A 155 8.62 -15.96 -1.43
CA LEU A 155 10.05 -16.28 -1.57
C LEU A 155 10.61 -16.95 -0.30
N GLY A 156 9.79 -17.12 0.74
CA GLY A 156 10.22 -17.63 2.03
C GLY A 156 10.91 -16.58 2.91
N TRP A 157 10.70 -15.29 2.65
CA TRP A 157 11.40 -14.21 3.34
C TRP A 157 10.48 -13.36 4.21
N THR A 158 10.96 -13.04 5.41
CA THR A 158 10.40 -12.01 6.28
C THR A 158 10.93 -10.63 5.88
N CYS A 159 10.39 -9.57 6.50
CA CYS A 159 10.95 -8.22 6.37
C CYS A 159 12.43 -8.17 6.79
N LEU A 160 12.81 -8.83 7.89
CA LEU A 160 14.21 -8.92 8.35
C LEU A 160 15.08 -9.57 7.26
N MET A 161 14.60 -10.66 6.67
CA MET A 161 15.34 -11.37 5.63
C MET A 161 15.52 -10.50 4.38
N GLU A 162 14.48 -9.79 3.91
CA GLU A 162 14.60 -8.89 2.75
C GLU A 162 15.54 -7.71 3.02
N ALA A 163 15.52 -7.15 4.23
CA ALA A 163 16.45 -6.08 4.62
C ALA A 163 17.93 -6.51 4.58
N ILE A 164 18.19 -7.82 4.69
CA ILE A 164 19.56 -8.38 4.63
C ILE A 164 19.89 -8.81 3.20
N VAL A 165 19.01 -9.61 2.58
CA VAL A 165 19.30 -10.30 1.32
C VAL A 165 19.33 -9.37 0.13
N LEU A 166 18.44 -8.37 0.11
CA LEU A 166 18.25 -7.44 -1.02
C LEU A 166 18.95 -6.08 -0.81
N SER A 167 19.82 -5.97 0.19
CA SER A 167 20.54 -4.74 0.50
C SER A 167 22.05 -4.92 0.55
N ASP A 168 22.76 -3.82 0.64
CA ASP A 168 24.20 -3.76 0.88
C ASP A 168 24.55 -3.75 2.38
N GLY A 169 23.56 -3.85 3.29
CA GLY A 169 23.75 -3.74 4.73
C GLY A 169 24.09 -2.31 5.20
N GLY A 170 23.75 -1.31 4.41
CA GLY A 170 24.03 0.11 4.69
C GLY A 170 23.23 0.67 5.88
N PRO A 171 23.48 1.95 6.25
CA PRO A 171 22.91 2.54 7.47
C PRO A 171 21.39 2.50 7.57
N ALA A 172 20.67 2.68 6.46
CA ALA A 172 19.21 2.64 6.45
C ALA A 172 18.70 1.23 6.83
N HIS A 173 19.29 0.18 6.27
CA HIS A 173 18.91 -1.21 6.58
C HIS A 173 19.33 -1.61 7.99
N GLN A 174 20.48 -1.14 8.50
CA GLN A 174 20.88 -1.33 9.89
C GLN A 174 19.87 -0.70 10.86
N GLN A 175 19.36 0.51 10.55
CA GLN A 175 18.31 1.14 11.35
C GLN A 175 17.01 0.34 11.32
N ILE A 176 16.61 -0.17 10.15
CA ILE A 176 15.44 -1.04 10.01
C ILE A 176 15.59 -2.32 10.84
N ILE A 177 16.73 -2.99 10.73
CA ILE A 177 17.03 -4.20 11.50
C ILE A 177 16.97 -3.92 13.01
N THR A 178 17.54 -2.78 13.45
CA THR A 178 17.44 -2.34 14.85
C THR A 178 15.99 -2.10 15.28
N GLN A 179 15.16 -1.49 14.43
CA GLN A 179 13.73 -1.31 14.74
C GLN A 179 13.00 -2.65 14.86
N LEU A 180 13.26 -3.60 13.96
CA LEU A 180 12.67 -4.94 14.00
C LEU A 180 13.08 -5.72 15.25
N ILE A 181 14.36 -5.67 15.62
CA ILE A 181 14.89 -6.26 16.85
C ILE A 181 14.14 -5.69 18.07
N ASN A 182 14.07 -4.36 18.17
CA ASN A 182 13.42 -3.69 19.29
C ASN A 182 11.91 -3.96 19.36
N ALA A 183 11.28 -4.24 18.23
CA ALA A 183 9.87 -4.60 18.14
C ALA A 183 9.59 -6.09 18.38
N GLY A 184 10.61 -6.92 18.57
CA GLY A 184 10.48 -8.35 18.89
C GLY A 184 10.26 -9.25 17.67
N ALA A 185 10.80 -8.88 16.51
CA ALA A 185 10.81 -9.78 15.37
C ALA A 185 11.61 -11.05 15.68
N ASP A 186 11.18 -12.20 15.13
CA ASP A 186 11.93 -13.44 15.23
C ASP A 186 13.19 -13.36 14.36
N LEU A 187 14.35 -13.43 15.00
CA LEU A 187 15.66 -13.28 14.37
C LEU A 187 16.19 -14.57 13.75
N ASN A 188 15.48 -15.68 13.93
CA ASN A 188 15.96 -17.01 13.56
C ASN A 188 15.07 -17.70 12.52
N LEU A 189 14.02 -17.04 12.01
CA LEU A 189 13.19 -17.59 10.93
C LEU A 189 14.05 -17.77 9.67
N PRO A 190 14.26 -19.03 9.23
CA PRO A 190 15.11 -19.29 8.07
C PRO A 190 14.39 -18.96 6.75
N ASP A 191 15.16 -18.76 5.70
CA ASP A 191 14.66 -18.75 4.33
C ASP A 191 14.32 -20.17 3.83
N SER A 192 13.88 -20.28 2.57
CA SER A 192 13.53 -21.56 1.94
C SER A 192 14.69 -22.54 1.81
N ASP A 193 15.93 -22.04 1.86
CA ASP A 193 17.16 -22.86 1.81
C ASP A 193 17.66 -23.25 3.21
N GLY A 194 16.95 -22.83 4.26
CA GLY A 194 17.28 -23.12 5.64
C GLY A 194 18.31 -22.18 6.27
N HIS A 195 18.68 -21.09 5.60
CA HIS A 195 19.63 -20.11 6.15
C HIS A 195 18.91 -19.10 7.05
N THR A 196 19.48 -18.92 8.26
CA THR A 196 18.98 -17.89 9.19
C THR A 196 19.41 -16.47 8.73
N PRO A 197 18.73 -15.40 9.22
CA PRO A 197 19.14 -14.02 8.96
C PRO A 197 20.62 -13.74 9.29
N LEU A 198 21.13 -14.30 10.39
CA LEU A 198 22.53 -14.18 10.76
C LEU A 198 23.46 -14.84 9.74
N GLN A 199 23.13 -16.05 9.28
CA GLN A 199 23.92 -16.75 8.25
C GLN A 199 23.92 -15.98 6.93
N GLN A 200 22.77 -15.42 6.51
CA GLN A 200 22.68 -14.60 5.31
C GLN A 200 23.52 -13.32 5.42
N ALA A 201 23.50 -12.63 6.56
CA ALA A 201 24.32 -11.43 6.78
C ALA A 201 25.83 -11.77 6.72
N GLN A 202 26.26 -12.92 7.28
CA GLN A 202 27.65 -13.39 7.24
C GLN A 202 28.09 -13.74 5.82
N GLN A 203 27.30 -14.51 5.08
CA GLN A 203 27.60 -14.90 3.68
C GLN A 203 27.75 -13.69 2.76
N ARG A 204 27.01 -12.60 3.05
CA ARG A 204 27.03 -11.34 2.27
C ARG A 204 28.11 -10.37 2.73
N GLY A 205 28.90 -10.72 3.74
CA GLY A 205 29.94 -9.85 4.29
C GLY A 205 29.40 -8.61 5.03
N GLN A 206 28.13 -8.62 5.43
CA GLN A 206 27.48 -7.53 6.16
C GLN A 206 27.85 -7.60 7.65
N GLY A 207 29.11 -7.32 7.97
CA GLY A 207 29.67 -7.50 9.31
C GLY A 207 28.93 -6.72 10.41
N ALA A 208 28.53 -5.48 10.15
CA ALA A 208 27.78 -4.66 11.10
C ALA A 208 26.38 -5.25 11.36
N THR A 209 25.67 -5.68 10.32
CA THR A 209 24.37 -6.36 10.43
C THR A 209 24.48 -7.66 11.21
N ALA A 210 25.49 -8.48 10.90
CA ALA A 210 25.75 -9.73 11.61
C ALA A 210 26.07 -9.49 13.10
N GLN A 211 26.73 -8.39 13.42
CA GLN A 211 27.00 -8.02 14.82
C GLN A 211 25.71 -7.60 15.55
N LEU A 212 24.87 -6.74 14.92
CA LEU A 212 23.57 -6.36 15.48
C LEU A 212 22.70 -7.59 15.81
N LEU A 213 22.66 -8.56 14.90
CA LEU A 213 21.87 -9.79 15.08
C LEU A 213 22.42 -10.65 16.22
N ARG A 214 23.75 -10.85 16.32
CA ARG A 214 24.37 -11.59 17.42
C ARG A 214 24.12 -10.94 18.78
N ASP A 215 24.27 -9.62 18.86
CA ASP A 215 24.07 -8.87 20.11
C ASP A 215 22.61 -8.97 20.59
N ALA A 216 21.69 -9.18 19.66
CA ALA A 216 20.27 -9.42 19.93
C ALA A 216 19.90 -10.88 20.17
N GLY A 217 20.87 -11.83 20.13
CA GLY A 217 20.67 -13.25 20.43
C GLY A 217 20.31 -14.14 19.23
N ALA A 218 20.52 -13.66 18.00
CA ALA A 218 20.38 -14.52 16.82
C ALA A 218 21.46 -15.62 16.77
N HIS A 219 21.10 -16.80 16.26
CA HIS A 219 21.96 -18.01 16.22
C HIS A 219 21.80 -18.80 14.91
#